data_4681eddfe0c2b876c995ae85e6ea4e83
#
_entry.id   4681eddfe0c2b876c995ae85e6ea4e83
#
_cell.length_a   1.000
_cell.length_b   1.000
_cell.length_c   1.000
_cell.angle_alpha   90.00
_cell.angle_beta   90.00
_cell.angle_gamma   90.00
#
_symmetry.space_group_name_H-M   'P 1'
#
loop_
_entity.id
_entity.type
_entity.pdbx_description
1 polymer ?
#
loop_
_entity_poly.entity_id
_entity_poly.type
_entity_poly.pdbx_seq_one_letter_code
_entity_poly.pdbx_strand_id
1 'polypeptide(L)'
;YLVAALNIGVAVLILKQMKASKIVMTISVIATMLLLGFFIYATEIEHGIDKRTYKDPVMWQQQTPYQKIVLTRYKNDTRLFLNRNLQFSSLDEARYHETLSTSALSSVANPKRVLIMGGGDGLLARDVLKYPSVEHITLVDIDEVMTNLAKTNHLLTDINQRSLHDPRVSIVNQDAFQFAFYTKDKYDIVLIDLVDPSNEKLAKLYSEQLYRQIGNILTERG
;
A
#
# COMPACT_ATOMS: atom_id res chain seq x y z
N TYR A 1 -14.15 1.45 17.05
CA TYR A 1 -14.16 1.13 18.48
C TYR A 1 -15.10 2.06 19.26
N LEU A 2 -15.06 3.38 19.06
CA LEU A 2 -15.94 4.35 19.74
C LEU A 2 -17.44 4.07 19.47
N VAL A 3 -17.76 3.71 18.22
CA VAL A 3 -19.12 3.30 17.80
C VAL A 3 -19.56 2.01 18.51
N ALA A 4 -18.66 1.04 18.69
CA ALA A 4 -18.97 -0.20 19.41
C ALA A 4 -19.25 0.08 20.89
N ALA A 5 -18.46 0.92 21.55
CA ALA A 5 -18.68 1.34 22.93
C ALA A 5 -20.02 2.08 23.10
N LEU A 6 -20.35 2.97 22.16
CA LEU A 6 -21.62 3.70 22.14
C LEU A 6 -22.81 2.73 22.00
N ASN A 7 -22.74 1.78 21.06
CA ASN A 7 -23.78 0.77 20.85
C ASN A 7 -24.01 -0.11 22.10
N ILE A 8 -22.94 -0.48 22.80
CA ILE A 8 -23.04 -1.24 24.05
C ILE A 8 -23.73 -0.39 25.13
N GLY A 9 -23.36 0.90 25.27
CA GLY A 9 -24.03 1.80 26.21
C GLY A 9 -25.52 1.93 25.95
N VAL A 10 -25.90 2.09 24.69
CA VAL A 10 -27.31 2.14 24.25
C VAL A 10 -28.02 0.81 24.55
N ALA A 11 -27.41 -0.33 24.27
CA ALA A 11 -27.98 -1.64 24.54
C ALA A 11 -28.26 -1.85 26.04
N VAL A 12 -27.33 -1.45 26.92
CA VAL A 12 -27.51 -1.52 28.39
C VAL A 12 -28.69 -0.64 28.85
N LEU A 13 -28.82 0.57 28.30
CA LEU A 13 -29.94 1.47 28.61
C LEU A 13 -31.28 0.88 28.18
N ILE A 14 -31.36 0.29 26.99
CA ILE A 14 -32.57 -0.38 26.48
C ILE A 14 -32.94 -1.58 27.37
N LEU A 15 -31.97 -2.42 27.73
CA LEU A 15 -32.20 -3.58 28.61
C LEU A 15 -32.73 -3.17 30.00
N LYS A 16 -32.22 -2.06 30.54
CA LYS A 16 -32.70 -1.50 31.80
C LYS A 16 -34.14 -1.00 31.68
N GLN A 17 -34.48 -0.35 30.58
CA GLN A 17 -35.82 0.17 30.32
C GLN A 17 -36.86 -0.95 30.09
N MET A 18 -36.43 -2.06 29.46
CA MET A 18 -37.25 -3.26 29.23
C MET A 18 -37.43 -4.14 30.48
N LYS A 19 -36.92 -3.76 31.66
CA LYS A 19 -36.94 -4.57 32.90
C LYS A 19 -36.39 -5.98 32.66
N ALA A 20 -35.29 -6.10 31.89
CA ALA A 20 -34.67 -7.39 31.63
C ALA A 20 -34.34 -8.16 32.92
N SER A 21 -34.36 -9.49 32.84
CA SER A 21 -34.02 -10.32 33.97
C SER A 21 -32.60 -10.04 34.47
N LYS A 22 -32.35 -10.26 35.77
CA LYS A 22 -31.01 -10.06 36.38
C LYS A 22 -29.93 -10.86 35.66
N ILE A 23 -30.26 -12.03 35.13
CA ILE A 23 -29.35 -12.90 34.38
C ILE A 23 -28.88 -12.19 33.09
N VAL A 24 -29.82 -11.63 32.30
CA VAL A 24 -29.51 -10.91 31.06
C VAL A 24 -28.64 -9.69 31.32
N MET A 25 -28.97 -8.94 32.40
CA MET A 25 -28.16 -7.79 32.81
C MET A 25 -26.73 -8.19 33.18
N THR A 26 -26.59 -9.27 33.98
CA THR A 26 -25.24 -9.75 34.37
C THR A 26 -24.43 -10.21 33.18
N ILE A 27 -25.03 -10.97 32.24
CA ILE A 27 -24.35 -11.40 31.00
C ILE A 27 -23.91 -10.20 30.16
N SER A 28 -24.77 -9.19 30.02
CA SER A 28 -24.46 -7.97 29.25
C SER A 28 -23.30 -7.19 29.87
N VAL A 29 -23.25 -7.06 31.20
CA VAL A 29 -22.13 -6.41 31.90
C VAL A 29 -20.82 -7.18 31.70
N ILE A 30 -20.85 -8.51 31.85
CA ILE A 30 -19.67 -9.36 31.63
C ILE A 30 -19.18 -9.23 30.18
N ALA A 31 -20.08 -9.32 29.21
CA ALA A 31 -19.73 -9.16 27.78
C ALA A 31 -19.11 -7.78 27.50
N THR A 32 -19.65 -6.73 28.11
CA THR A 32 -19.09 -5.37 28.00
C THR A 32 -17.68 -5.29 28.58
N MET A 33 -17.46 -5.87 29.77
CA MET A 33 -16.12 -5.90 30.38
C MET A 33 -15.12 -6.70 29.55
N LEU A 34 -15.52 -7.83 28.97
CA LEU A 34 -14.69 -8.64 28.07
C LEU A 34 -14.31 -7.85 26.80
N LEU A 35 -15.27 -7.13 26.20
CA LEU A 35 -15.01 -6.31 25.01
C LEU A 35 -14.10 -5.12 25.33
N LEU A 36 -14.27 -4.48 26.48
CA LEU A 36 -13.38 -3.41 26.94
C LEU A 36 -11.97 -3.95 27.22
N GLY A 37 -11.87 -5.10 27.88
CA GLY A 37 -10.59 -5.79 28.09
C GLY A 37 -9.90 -6.13 26.77
N PHE A 38 -10.64 -6.72 25.82
CA PHE A 38 -10.11 -6.99 24.48
C PHE A 38 -9.65 -5.72 23.76
N PHE A 39 -10.38 -4.61 23.90
CA PHE A 39 -10.00 -3.32 23.33
C PHE A 39 -8.69 -2.78 23.93
N ILE A 40 -8.53 -2.85 25.26
CA ILE A 40 -7.33 -2.39 25.96
C ILE A 40 -6.11 -3.22 25.54
N TYR A 41 -6.27 -4.53 25.36
CA TYR A 41 -5.19 -5.43 25.00
C TYR A 41 -5.07 -5.69 23.49
N ALA A 42 -5.88 -5.03 22.65
CA ALA A 42 -5.89 -5.27 21.20
C ALA A 42 -4.54 -5.04 20.54
N THR A 43 -3.83 -3.99 20.94
CA THR A 43 -2.49 -3.67 20.43
C THR A 43 -1.45 -4.71 20.84
N GLU A 44 -1.50 -5.19 22.08
CA GLU A 44 -0.59 -6.25 22.56
C GLU A 44 -0.85 -7.59 21.86
N ILE A 45 -2.13 -7.91 21.64
CA ILE A 45 -2.52 -9.11 20.90
C ILE A 45 -2.04 -9.00 19.44
N GLU A 46 -2.22 -7.85 18.81
CA GLU A 46 -1.76 -7.60 17.45
C GLU A 46 -0.23 -7.74 17.35
N HIS A 47 0.52 -7.13 18.25
CA HIS A 47 1.98 -7.30 18.33
C HIS A 47 2.40 -8.76 18.54
N GLY A 48 1.65 -9.52 19.35
CA GLY A 48 1.90 -10.95 19.56
C GLY A 48 1.67 -11.78 18.29
N ILE A 49 0.64 -11.43 17.52
CA ILE A 49 0.33 -12.08 16.23
C ILE A 49 1.41 -11.72 15.20
N ASP A 50 1.83 -10.47 15.14
CA ASP A 50 2.86 -10.02 14.19
C ASP A 50 4.19 -10.72 14.42
N LYS A 51 4.64 -10.86 15.67
CA LYS A 51 5.86 -11.63 16.02
C LYS A 51 5.82 -13.10 15.57
N ARG A 52 4.61 -13.68 15.46
CA ARG A 52 4.44 -15.05 14.96
C ARG A 52 4.31 -15.13 13.45
N THR A 53 3.82 -14.05 12.84
CA THR A 53 3.59 -13.95 11.40
C THR A 53 4.89 -13.65 10.66
N TYR A 54 5.69 -12.71 11.17
CA TYR A 54 6.96 -12.33 10.55
C TYR A 54 8.09 -13.09 11.23
N LYS A 55 8.81 -13.91 10.46
CA LYS A 55 9.95 -14.69 10.94
C LYS A 55 11.14 -13.81 11.32
N ASP A 56 11.27 -12.67 10.66
CA ASP A 56 12.37 -11.74 10.82
C ASP A 56 12.00 -10.58 11.75
N PRO A 57 12.96 -9.94 12.42
CA PRO A 57 12.72 -8.77 13.25
C PRO A 57 12.01 -7.66 12.50
N VAL A 58 10.90 -7.16 13.07
CA VAL A 58 10.15 -6.01 12.55
C VAL A 58 10.93 -4.74 12.89
N MET A 59 11.37 -4.01 11.88
CA MET A 59 12.12 -2.77 12.00
C MET A 59 11.20 -1.55 12.01
N TRP A 60 10.08 -1.65 11.30
CA TRP A 60 9.08 -0.60 11.23
C TRP A 60 7.73 -1.20 10.83
N GLN A 61 6.63 -0.64 11.38
CA GLN A 61 5.28 -1.00 10.96
C GLN A 61 4.30 0.13 11.20
N GLN A 62 3.31 0.24 10.34
CA GLN A 62 2.21 1.18 10.48
C GLN A 62 0.96 0.67 9.77
N GLN A 63 -0.21 0.87 10.41
CA GLN A 63 -1.51 0.71 9.78
C GLN A 63 -1.91 2.02 9.13
N THR A 64 -2.23 1.98 7.83
CA THR A 64 -2.79 3.10 7.08
C THR A 64 -4.27 2.86 6.80
N PRO A 65 -5.01 3.81 6.23
CA PRO A 65 -6.37 3.57 5.75
C PRO A 65 -6.47 2.51 4.65
N TYR A 66 -5.37 2.20 3.98
CA TYR A 66 -5.33 1.32 2.82
C TYR A 66 -4.77 -0.05 3.15
N GLN A 67 -3.74 -0.11 4.01
CA GLN A 67 -2.97 -1.33 4.23
C GLN A 67 -2.16 -1.28 5.52
N LYS A 68 -1.75 -2.44 6.01
CA LYS A 68 -0.72 -2.55 7.03
C LYS A 68 0.63 -2.72 6.34
N ILE A 69 1.51 -1.75 6.54
CA ILE A 69 2.87 -1.77 6.01
C ILE A 69 3.79 -2.31 7.10
N VAL A 70 4.62 -3.29 6.78
CA VAL A 70 5.59 -3.88 7.71
C VAL A 70 6.94 -4.04 7.01
N LEU A 71 7.97 -3.49 7.61
CA LEU A 71 9.35 -3.61 7.18
C LEU A 71 10.10 -4.51 8.16
N THR A 72 10.66 -5.60 7.67
CA THR A 72 11.49 -6.51 8.44
C THR A 72 12.92 -6.52 7.92
N ARG A 73 13.87 -6.90 8.76
CA ARG A 73 15.26 -7.09 8.35
C ARG A 73 15.91 -8.26 9.09
N TYR A 74 16.54 -9.11 8.31
CA TYR A 74 17.41 -10.15 8.85
C TYR A 74 18.72 -10.22 8.06
N LYS A 75 19.85 -9.97 8.74
CA LYS A 75 21.15 -9.82 8.11
C LYS A 75 21.12 -8.73 7.01
N ASN A 76 21.37 -9.11 5.76
CA ASN A 76 21.39 -8.21 4.61
C ASN A 76 20.06 -8.19 3.85
N ASP A 77 19.04 -8.91 4.31
CA ASP A 77 17.75 -8.96 3.66
C ASP A 77 16.75 -8.05 4.34
N THR A 78 16.31 -7.03 3.63
CA THR A 78 15.21 -6.17 4.01
C THR A 78 13.99 -6.59 3.20
N ARG A 79 12.86 -6.82 3.89
CA ARG A 79 11.61 -7.26 3.28
C ARG A 79 10.49 -6.31 3.60
N LEU A 80 9.72 -5.96 2.57
CA LEU A 80 8.50 -5.17 2.70
C LEU A 80 7.29 -6.08 2.57
N PHE A 81 6.35 -5.92 3.50
CA PHE A 81 5.07 -6.62 3.47
C PHE A 81 3.93 -5.60 3.48
N LEU A 82 2.92 -5.82 2.63
CA LEU A 82 1.66 -5.09 2.62
C LEU A 82 0.53 -6.09 2.94
N ASN A 83 -0.23 -5.84 4.01
CA ASN A 83 -1.27 -6.75 4.50
C ASN A 83 -0.80 -8.21 4.65
N ARG A 84 0.42 -8.42 5.16
CA ARG A 84 1.14 -9.71 5.32
C ARG A 84 1.63 -10.36 4.01
N ASN A 85 1.33 -9.80 2.85
CA ASN A 85 1.87 -10.28 1.58
C ASN A 85 3.25 -9.67 1.35
N LEU A 86 4.24 -10.50 1.03
CA LEU A 86 5.57 -10.05 0.67
C LEU A 86 5.50 -9.27 -0.65
N GLN A 87 5.96 -8.02 -0.64
CA GLN A 87 6.07 -7.20 -1.83
C GLN A 87 7.45 -7.37 -2.46
N PHE A 88 8.49 -7.26 -1.65
CA PHE A 88 9.84 -7.55 -2.09
C PHE A 88 10.75 -8.05 -0.96
N SER A 89 11.82 -8.74 -1.35
CA SER A 89 13.03 -8.98 -0.59
C SER A 89 14.19 -8.28 -1.30
N SER A 90 15.03 -7.55 -0.56
CA SER A 90 16.17 -6.83 -1.14
C SER A 90 17.20 -7.72 -1.84
N LEU A 91 17.14 -9.03 -1.63
CA LEU A 91 18.00 -10.00 -2.30
C LEU A 91 17.48 -10.45 -3.66
N ASP A 92 16.20 -10.21 -3.98
CA ASP A 92 15.55 -10.78 -5.18
C ASP A 92 14.69 -9.76 -5.96
N GLU A 93 14.45 -8.57 -5.43
CA GLU A 93 13.56 -7.56 -6.00
C GLU A 93 13.95 -7.11 -7.42
N ALA A 94 15.26 -7.11 -7.71
CA ALA A 94 15.77 -6.70 -9.01
C ALA A 94 15.20 -7.54 -10.17
N ARG A 95 14.93 -8.81 -9.95
CA ARG A 95 14.34 -9.68 -10.99
C ARG A 95 13.00 -9.15 -11.47
N TYR A 96 12.16 -8.66 -10.56
CA TYR A 96 10.85 -8.12 -10.91
C TYR A 96 10.99 -6.74 -11.54
N HIS A 97 11.61 -5.79 -10.84
CA HIS A 97 11.63 -4.39 -11.23
C HIS A 97 12.48 -4.14 -12.49
N GLU A 98 13.65 -4.79 -12.61
CA GLU A 98 14.46 -4.69 -13.82
C GLU A 98 13.79 -5.34 -15.02
N THR A 99 13.10 -6.47 -14.85
CA THR A 99 12.40 -7.11 -15.96
C THR A 99 11.24 -6.23 -16.45
N LEU A 100 10.44 -5.69 -15.53
CA LEU A 100 9.30 -4.84 -15.85
C LEU A 100 9.77 -3.56 -16.56
N SER A 101 10.75 -2.85 -16.00
CA SER A 101 11.28 -1.62 -16.57
C SER A 101 11.97 -1.85 -17.91
N THR A 102 12.84 -2.86 -18.01
CA THR A 102 13.62 -3.14 -19.23
C THR A 102 12.70 -3.55 -20.37
N SER A 103 11.72 -4.44 -20.12
CA SER A 103 10.80 -4.87 -21.15
C SER A 103 10.01 -3.72 -21.77
N ALA A 104 9.49 -2.83 -20.92
CA ALA A 104 8.72 -1.69 -21.40
C ALA A 104 9.59 -0.62 -22.06
N LEU A 105 10.70 -0.22 -21.42
CA LEU A 105 11.54 0.88 -21.91
C LEU A 105 12.31 0.51 -23.19
N SER A 106 12.53 -0.79 -23.44
CA SER A 106 13.12 -1.26 -24.69
C SER A 106 12.12 -1.31 -25.84
N SER A 107 10.82 -1.28 -25.57
CA SER A 107 9.78 -1.38 -26.61
C SER A 107 9.48 -0.05 -27.29
N VAL A 108 9.87 1.07 -26.69
CA VAL A 108 9.61 2.44 -27.19
C VAL A 108 10.93 3.15 -27.46
N ALA A 109 11.07 3.73 -28.64
CA ALA A 109 12.28 4.50 -28.99
C ALA A 109 12.33 5.83 -28.25
N ASN A 110 13.36 6.01 -27.40
CA ASN A 110 13.60 7.23 -26.62
C ASN A 110 12.39 7.70 -25.78
N PRO A 111 11.85 6.86 -24.88
CA PRO A 111 10.73 7.26 -24.02
C PRO A 111 11.17 8.40 -23.10
N LYS A 112 10.32 9.45 -23.00
CA LYS A 112 10.61 10.66 -22.20
C LYS A 112 9.74 10.75 -20.96
N ARG A 113 8.47 10.40 -21.08
CA ARG A 113 7.45 10.53 -20.03
C ARG A 113 6.94 9.15 -19.63
N VAL A 114 7.19 8.77 -18.40
CA VAL A 114 6.78 7.48 -17.86
C VAL A 114 5.78 7.68 -16.73
N LEU A 115 4.67 6.96 -16.77
CA LEU A 115 3.74 6.84 -15.65
C LEU A 115 3.99 5.51 -14.94
N ILE A 116 4.16 5.56 -13.63
CA ILE A 116 4.16 4.39 -12.75
C ILE A 116 2.89 4.43 -11.92
N MET A 117 2.05 3.42 -12.07
CA MET A 117 0.84 3.25 -11.28
C MET A 117 1.12 2.25 -10.15
N GLY A 118 1.17 2.72 -8.92
CA GLY A 118 1.72 2.02 -7.75
C GLY A 118 3.22 2.28 -7.58
N GLY A 119 3.96 1.31 -7.07
CA GLY A 119 5.42 1.39 -6.92
C GLY A 119 5.88 2.43 -5.91
N GLY A 120 5.07 2.71 -4.87
CA GLY A 120 5.35 3.70 -3.83
C GLY A 120 6.63 3.47 -3.03
N ASP A 121 7.24 2.29 -3.14
CA ASP A 121 8.57 1.96 -2.57
C ASP A 121 9.74 2.59 -3.34
N GLY A 122 9.51 3.03 -4.60
CA GLY A 122 10.48 3.69 -5.44
C GLY A 122 11.47 2.77 -6.15
N LEU A 123 11.33 1.43 -6.07
CA LEU A 123 12.23 0.49 -6.71
C LEU A 123 12.10 0.52 -8.24
N LEU A 124 10.85 0.54 -8.72
CA LEU A 124 10.62 0.65 -10.17
C LEU A 124 11.06 2.02 -10.70
N ALA A 125 10.85 3.10 -9.95
CA ALA A 125 11.34 4.43 -10.33
C ALA A 125 12.88 4.45 -10.42
N ARG A 126 13.59 3.79 -9.51
CA ARG A 126 15.05 3.61 -9.57
C ARG A 126 15.50 3.01 -10.89
N ASP A 127 14.82 1.98 -11.35
CA ASP A 127 15.21 1.26 -12.56
C ASP A 127 14.85 2.04 -13.83
N VAL A 128 13.72 2.74 -13.84
CA VAL A 128 13.34 3.66 -14.93
C VAL A 128 14.34 4.83 -15.05
N LEU A 129 14.84 5.34 -13.93
CA LEU A 129 15.83 6.44 -13.90
C LEU A 129 17.19 6.08 -14.51
N LYS A 130 17.50 4.80 -14.68
CA LYS A 130 18.71 4.32 -15.37
C LYS A 130 18.70 4.66 -16.88
N TYR A 131 17.54 4.99 -17.44
CA TYR A 131 17.39 5.32 -18.86
C TYR A 131 17.56 6.83 -19.09
N PRO A 132 18.62 7.26 -19.80
CA PRO A 132 18.92 8.69 -19.99
C PRO A 132 17.86 9.44 -20.80
N SER A 133 17.08 8.73 -21.63
CA SER A 133 15.98 9.32 -22.39
C SER A 133 14.82 9.80 -21.52
N VAL A 134 14.64 9.22 -20.32
CA VAL A 134 13.53 9.55 -19.44
C VAL A 134 13.75 10.93 -18.81
N GLU A 135 12.89 11.85 -19.18
CA GLU A 135 12.90 13.24 -18.69
C GLU A 135 11.95 13.46 -17.50
N HIS A 136 10.87 12.67 -17.44
CA HIS A 136 9.87 12.80 -16.36
C HIS A 136 9.20 11.49 -16.02
N ILE A 137 9.08 11.23 -14.72
CA ILE A 137 8.35 10.09 -14.14
C ILE A 137 7.23 10.65 -13.27
N THR A 138 5.98 10.27 -13.56
CA THR A 138 4.86 10.47 -12.65
C THR A 138 4.61 9.15 -11.92
N LEU A 139 4.82 9.14 -10.61
CA LEU A 139 4.53 7.97 -9.76
C LEU A 139 3.23 8.23 -9.00
N VAL A 140 2.25 7.36 -9.19
CA VAL A 140 0.91 7.49 -8.59
C VAL A 140 0.68 6.35 -7.61
N ASP A 141 0.75 6.65 -6.33
CA ASP A 141 0.47 5.69 -5.26
C ASP A 141 -0.57 6.25 -4.30
N ILE A 142 -1.53 5.41 -3.91
CA ILE A 142 -2.63 5.85 -3.05
C ILE A 142 -2.17 6.13 -1.62
N ASP A 143 -1.10 5.49 -1.18
CA ASP A 143 -0.67 5.51 0.22
C ASP A 143 0.51 6.46 0.44
N GLU A 144 0.20 7.68 0.89
CA GLU A 144 1.22 8.67 1.22
C GLU A 144 2.19 8.18 2.30
N VAL A 145 1.75 7.32 3.22
CA VAL A 145 2.64 6.75 4.25
C VAL A 145 3.69 5.86 3.60
N MET A 146 3.32 5.09 2.55
CA MET A 146 4.28 4.26 1.81
C MET A 146 5.33 5.11 1.10
N THR A 147 4.90 6.12 0.35
CA THR A 147 5.82 7.00 -0.39
C THR A 147 6.73 7.80 0.54
N ASN A 148 6.20 8.28 1.68
CA ASN A 148 6.99 8.96 2.71
C ASN A 148 8.00 8.01 3.38
N LEU A 149 7.59 6.78 3.70
CA LEU A 149 8.49 5.76 4.25
C LEU A 149 9.64 5.49 3.28
N ALA A 150 9.34 5.31 2.00
CA ALA A 150 10.33 5.07 0.95
C ALA A 150 11.28 6.25 0.73
N LYS A 151 10.86 7.48 1.04
CA LYS A 151 11.71 8.68 0.98
C LYS A 151 12.59 8.86 2.21
N THR A 152 12.15 8.43 3.39
CA THR A 152 12.77 8.84 4.66
C THR A 152 13.46 7.72 5.41
N ASN A 153 12.99 6.48 5.26
CA ASN A 153 13.56 5.34 5.96
C ASN A 153 14.85 4.85 5.27
N HIS A 154 15.96 4.84 5.99
CA HIS A 154 17.28 4.48 5.45
C HIS A 154 17.32 3.08 4.82
N LEU A 155 16.57 2.09 5.36
CA LEU A 155 16.53 0.75 4.78
C LEU A 155 15.92 0.74 3.37
N LEU A 156 14.96 1.62 3.11
CA LEU A 156 14.33 1.75 1.79
C LEU A 156 15.11 2.69 0.88
N THR A 157 15.61 3.82 1.41
CA THR A 157 16.39 4.77 0.60
C THR A 157 17.69 4.19 0.09
N ASP A 158 18.30 3.26 0.82
CA ASP A 158 19.50 2.55 0.39
C ASP A 158 19.17 1.60 -0.78
N ILE A 159 18.02 0.90 -0.75
CA ILE A 159 17.62 -0.04 -1.79
C ILE A 159 17.12 0.71 -3.04
N ASN A 160 16.26 1.69 -2.88
CA ASN A 160 15.70 2.47 -3.99
C ASN A 160 16.65 3.56 -4.50
N GLN A 161 17.86 3.66 -3.92
CA GLN A 161 18.91 4.62 -4.31
C GLN A 161 18.38 6.05 -4.35
N ARG A 162 17.49 6.41 -3.40
CA ARG A 162 16.87 7.73 -3.29
C ARG A 162 16.12 8.18 -4.56
N SER A 163 15.62 7.24 -5.34
CA SER A 163 14.90 7.51 -6.61
C SER A 163 13.77 8.52 -6.45
N LEU A 164 13.04 8.46 -5.32
CA LEU A 164 11.94 9.38 -5.03
C LEU A 164 12.38 10.82 -4.69
N HIS A 165 13.69 11.09 -4.66
CA HIS A 165 14.25 12.44 -4.53
C HIS A 165 14.81 12.97 -5.85
N ASP A 166 14.86 12.16 -6.90
CA ASP A 166 15.33 12.61 -8.21
C ASP A 166 14.38 13.69 -8.76
N PRO A 167 14.90 14.83 -9.27
CA PRO A 167 14.06 15.93 -9.77
C PRO A 167 13.16 15.54 -10.96
N ARG A 168 13.44 14.43 -11.63
CA ARG A 168 12.59 13.88 -12.69
C ARG A 168 11.35 13.15 -12.16
N VAL A 169 11.28 12.85 -10.85
CA VAL A 169 10.18 12.08 -10.24
C VAL A 169 9.20 12.99 -9.55
N SER A 170 7.97 12.98 -10.03
CA SER A 170 6.81 13.61 -9.39
C SER A 170 5.91 12.56 -8.76
N ILE A 171 5.70 12.66 -7.44
CA ILE A 171 4.83 11.74 -6.69
C ILE A 171 3.44 12.37 -6.56
N VAL A 172 2.41 11.59 -6.88
CA VAL A 172 1.00 11.93 -6.74
C VAL A 172 0.33 10.90 -5.85
N ASN A 173 -0.06 11.31 -4.63
CA ASN A 173 -0.77 10.40 -3.73
C ASN A 173 -2.27 10.42 -4.01
N GLN A 174 -2.71 9.52 -4.90
CA GLN A 174 -4.07 9.41 -5.38
C GLN A 174 -4.39 7.98 -5.83
N ASP A 175 -5.68 7.62 -5.89
CA ASP A 175 -6.14 6.38 -6.52
C ASP A 175 -5.73 6.36 -8.00
N ALA A 176 -4.89 5.39 -8.38
CA ALA A 176 -4.35 5.27 -9.74
C ALA A 176 -5.45 5.09 -10.80
N PHE A 177 -6.55 4.41 -10.46
CA PHE A 177 -7.71 4.31 -11.35
C PHE A 177 -8.30 5.70 -11.64
N GLN A 178 -8.53 6.51 -10.60
CA GLN A 178 -9.05 7.86 -10.79
C GLN A 178 -8.04 8.74 -11.53
N PHE A 179 -6.76 8.67 -11.18
CA PHE A 179 -5.73 9.43 -11.86
C PHE A 179 -5.75 9.17 -13.38
N ALA A 180 -5.81 7.92 -13.82
CA ALA A 180 -5.86 7.57 -15.24
C ALA A 180 -7.07 8.20 -15.96
N PHE A 181 -8.23 8.34 -15.29
CA PHE A 181 -9.44 8.92 -15.89
C PHE A 181 -9.43 10.45 -15.97
N TYR A 182 -8.72 11.12 -15.06
CA TYR A 182 -8.78 12.58 -14.97
C TYR A 182 -7.53 13.29 -15.45
N THR A 183 -6.41 12.59 -15.60
CA THR A 183 -5.20 13.20 -16.14
C THR A 183 -5.39 13.61 -17.60
N LYS A 184 -4.81 14.77 -17.95
CA LYS A 184 -4.71 15.25 -19.33
C LYS A 184 -3.32 15.02 -19.92
N ASP A 185 -2.41 14.56 -19.06
CA ASP A 185 -1.04 14.25 -19.47
C ASP A 185 -1.00 13.02 -20.36
N LYS A 186 -0.01 13.00 -21.25
CA LYS A 186 0.29 11.87 -22.10
C LYS A 186 1.64 11.27 -21.71
N TYR A 187 1.73 9.95 -21.83
CA TYR A 187 2.91 9.18 -21.44
C TYR A 187 3.38 8.31 -22.60
N ASP A 188 4.69 8.15 -22.72
CA ASP A 188 5.27 7.23 -23.69
C ASP A 188 5.21 5.79 -23.19
N ILE A 189 5.19 5.61 -21.85
CA ILE A 189 5.12 4.31 -21.20
C ILE A 189 4.24 4.43 -19.95
N VAL A 190 3.41 3.44 -19.72
CA VAL A 190 2.68 3.25 -18.46
C VAL A 190 3.10 1.91 -17.85
N LEU A 191 3.68 1.95 -16.66
CA LEU A 191 4.05 0.77 -15.88
C LEU A 191 3.02 0.57 -14.78
N ILE A 192 2.53 -0.66 -14.64
CA ILE A 192 1.53 -1.02 -13.63
C ILE A 192 2.21 -1.91 -12.59
N ASP A 193 2.43 -1.33 -11.41
CA ASP A 193 3.04 -1.98 -10.26
C ASP A 193 2.10 -1.89 -9.07
N LEU A 194 0.95 -2.52 -9.22
CA LEU A 194 -0.15 -2.51 -8.27
C LEU A 194 -0.25 -3.85 -7.54
N VAL A 195 -0.82 -3.80 -6.33
CA VAL A 195 -1.09 -5.01 -5.54
C VAL A 195 -2.04 -5.96 -6.26
N ASP A 196 -1.85 -7.27 -6.05
CA ASP A 196 -2.71 -8.31 -6.62
C ASP A 196 -4.20 -8.11 -6.31
N PRO A 197 -5.11 -8.46 -7.24
CA PRO A 197 -6.56 -8.28 -7.09
C PRO A 197 -7.16 -9.30 -6.11
N SER A 198 -6.83 -9.16 -4.82
CA SER A 198 -7.28 -10.07 -3.75
C SER A 198 -8.75 -9.87 -3.33
N ASN A 199 -9.41 -8.83 -3.81
CA ASN A 199 -10.81 -8.52 -3.53
C ASN A 199 -11.44 -7.67 -4.66
N GLU A 200 -12.79 -7.53 -4.64
CA GLU A 200 -13.53 -6.80 -5.66
C GLU A 200 -13.09 -5.33 -5.82
N LYS A 201 -12.69 -4.66 -4.73
CA LYS A 201 -12.25 -3.27 -4.79
C LYS A 201 -10.93 -3.12 -5.58
N LEU A 202 -10.05 -4.11 -5.48
CA LEU A 202 -8.79 -4.15 -6.21
C LEU A 202 -8.97 -4.67 -7.64
N ALA A 203 -10.00 -5.48 -7.90
CA ALA A 203 -10.28 -6.01 -9.23
C ALA A 203 -10.47 -4.91 -10.30
N LYS A 204 -10.98 -3.73 -9.92
CA LYS A 204 -11.09 -2.57 -10.83
C LYS A 204 -9.75 -2.15 -11.44
N LEU A 205 -8.63 -2.37 -10.70
CA LEU A 205 -7.27 -2.03 -11.14
C LEU A 205 -6.75 -2.95 -12.27
N TYR A 206 -7.50 -4.02 -12.57
CA TYR A 206 -7.20 -4.98 -13.64
C TYR A 206 -8.38 -5.12 -14.62
N SER A 207 -9.25 -4.08 -14.64
CA SER A 207 -10.43 -4.07 -15.50
C SER A 207 -10.12 -3.65 -16.93
N GLU A 208 -10.88 -4.15 -17.89
CA GLU A 208 -10.83 -3.70 -19.27
C GLU A 208 -11.00 -2.17 -19.38
N GLN A 209 -11.83 -1.59 -18.50
CA GLN A 209 -12.07 -0.15 -18.45
C GLN A 209 -10.78 0.62 -18.14
N LEU A 210 -9.97 0.15 -17.17
CA LEU A 210 -8.69 0.79 -16.85
C LEU A 210 -7.71 0.67 -18.02
N TYR A 211 -7.57 -0.51 -18.61
CA TYR A 211 -6.63 -0.70 -19.74
C TYR A 211 -7.03 0.14 -20.97
N ARG A 212 -8.32 0.26 -21.27
CA ARG A 212 -8.77 1.20 -22.32
C ARG A 212 -8.41 2.64 -21.99
N GLN A 213 -8.56 3.05 -20.74
CA GLN A 213 -8.22 4.40 -20.30
C GLN A 213 -6.71 4.65 -20.35
N ILE A 214 -5.89 3.65 -19.99
CA ILE A 214 -4.44 3.71 -20.16
C ILE A 214 -4.08 3.93 -21.63
N GLY A 215 -4.71 3.20 -22.56
CA GLY A 215 -4.54 3.44 -23.99
C GLY A 215 -4.85 4.89 -24.42
N ASN A 216 -5.84 5.53 -23.77
CA ASN A 216 -6.18 6.93 -24.07
C ASN A 216 -5.15 7.94 -23.57
N ILE A 217 -4.35 7.61 -22.55
CA ILE A 217 -3.31 8.48 -22.00
C ILE A 217 -1.91 8.17 -22.55
N LEU A 218 -1.77 7.15 -23.39
CA LEU A 218 -0.55 6.91 -24.13
C LEU A 218 -0.38 7.94 -25.28
N THR A 219 0.86 8.23 -25.63
CA THR A 219 1.20 8.95 -26.87
C THR A 219 0.98 8.04 -28.09
N GLU A 220 1.03 8.59 -29.30
CA GLU A 220 0.93 7.78 -30.54
C GLU A 220 2.05 6.74 -30.69
N ARG A 221 3.14 6.87 -29.92
CA ARG A 221 4.31 5.99 -29.92
C ARG A 221 4.37 5.06 -28.71
N GLY A 222 3.48 5.26 -27.76
CA GLY A 222 3.40 4.52 -26.48
C GLY A 222 2.63 3.22 -26.57
#